data_9a83f564262c442b6c569ba7e3787303
#
_entry.id   9a83f564262c442b6c569ba7e3787303
#
_cell.length_a   1.000
_cell.length_b   1.000
_cell.length_c   1.000
_cell.angle_alpha   90.00
_cell.angle_beta   90.00
_cell.angle_gamma   90.00
#
_symmetry.space_group_name_H-M   'P 1'
#
loop_
_entity.id
_entity.type
_entity.pdbx_description
1 polymer ?
#
loop_
_entity_poly.entity_id
_entity_poly.type
_entity_poly.pdbx_seq_one_letter_code
_entity_poly.pdbx_strand_id
1 'polypeptide(L)'
;MNDLDIANLAHEQKMKILRDISKLSFDYILLDLGAGTSFNTIDFFLISNMGIFVTMPEPTATENIYRLIRSVYFRKIRQLLNVHHFRSLAREAEQRNSKATVTNPDLLLHVISELDPEKGKMLEEALSAMEFSLLMNQHRRQDNSKIGEFICRIIENHLSLKMHFLGNVAFDEHVHRAICEKRPFLDLSPHSKTSLDLKSCFKKMQSLSDTSSVPSVTMA
;
A
#
# COMPACT_ATOMS: atom_id res chain seq x y z
N MET A 1 -9.38 -27.99 -1.79
CA MET A 1 -8.25 -27.07 -1.68
C MET A 1 -8.41 -26.38 -0.34
N ASN A 2 -7.58 -26.65 0.64
CA ASN A 2 -7.76 -26.11 1.99
C ASN A 2 -7.38 -24.63 1.99
N ASP A 3 -8.16 -23.79 2.67
CA ASP A 3 -7.92 -22.33 2.80
C ASP A 3 -6.52 -21.98 3.35
N LEU A 4 -5.85 -22.91 4.01
CA LEU A 4 -4.47 -22.80 4.51
C LEU A 4 -3.40 -22.80 3.41
N ASP A 5 -3.68 -23.40 2.24
CA ASP A 5 -2.73 -23.46 1.13
C ASP A 5 -2.63 -22.13 0.35
N ILE A 6 -3.65 -21.27 0.45
CA ILE A 6 -3.66 -19.93 -0.16
C ILE A 6 -2.82 -18.94 0.65
N ALA A 7 -2.65 -19.19 1.94
CA ALA A 7 -1.95 -18.27 2.85
C ALA A 7 -0.45 -18.11 2.56
N ASN A 8 0.19 -19.06 1.85
CA ASN A 8 1.62 -19.06 1.53
C ASN A 8 1.90 -19.52 0.10
N LEU A 9 1.36 -18.80 -0.89
CA LEU A 9 1.69 -19.04 -2.28
C LEU A 9 3.20 -18.93 -2.53
N ALA A 10 3.76 -19.92 -3.24
CA ALA A 10 5.13 -19.84 -3.71
C ALA A 10 5.31 -18.63 -4.66
N HIS A 11 6.50 -18.06 -4.71
CA HIS A 11 6.79 -16.88 -5.55
C HIS A 11 6.36 -17.09 -7.01
N GLU A 12 6.62 -18.25 -7.58
CA GLU A 12 6.25 -18.61 -8.95
C GLU A 12 4.73 -18.59 -9.19
N GLN A 13 3.95 -19.06 -8.21
CA GLN A 13 2.49 -19.03 -8.26
C GLN A 13 1.95 -17.59 -8.24
N LYS A 14 2.53 -16.72 -7.40
CA LYS A 14 2.19 -15.29 -7.37
C LYS A 14 2.48 -14.63 -8.72
N MET A 15 3.66 -14.86 -9.27
CA MET A 15 4.06 -14.31 -10.57
C MET A 15 3.18 -14.82 -11.71
N LYS A 16 2.71 -16.08 -11.65
CA LYS A 16 1.75 -16.61 -12.60
C LYS A 16 0.40 -15.89 -12.52
N ILE A 17 -0.16 -15.74 -11.31
CA ILE A 17 -1.43 -15.03 -11.09
C ILE A 17 -1.35 -13.60 -11.65
N LEU A 18 -0.27 -12.88 -11.37
CA LEU A 18 -0.08 -11.52 -11.86
C LEU A 18 0.00 -11.42 -13.38
N ARG A 19 0.74 -12.34 -14.01
CA ARG A 19 0.79 -12.43 -15.48
C ARG A 19 -0.57 -12.76 -16.09
N ASP A 20 -1.38 -13.56 -15.41
CA ASP A 20 -2.71 -13.90 -15.90
C ASP A 20 -3.68 -12.71 -15.71
N ILE A 21 -3.57 -11.98 -14.61
CA ILE A 21 -4.31 -10.72 -14.34
C ILE A 21 -3.95 -9.66 -15.40
N SER A 22 -2.67 -9.48 -15.72
CA SER A 22 -2.22 -8.47 -16.69
C SER A 22 -2.68 -8.72 -18.14
N LYS A 23 -3.16 -9.93 -18.45
CA LYS A 23 -3.74 -10.27 -19.75
C LYS A 23 -5.23 -9.95 -19.87
N LEU A 24 -5.88 -9.60 -18.76
CA LEU A 24 -7.29 -9.25 -18.74
C LEU A 24 -7.50 -7.89 -19.42
N SER A 25 -8.45 -7.82 -20.35
CA SER A 25 -8.77 -6.58 -21.07
C SER A 25 -9.80 -5.76 -20.31
N PHE A 26 -9.37 -5.16 -19.20
CA PHE A 26 -10.18 -4.23 -18.40
C PHE A 26 -9.41 -2.93 -18.20
N ASP A 27 -10.13 -1.80 -18.16
CA ASP A 27 -9.54 -0.49 -17.85
C ASP A 27 -9.02 -0.43 -16.40
N TYR A 28 -9.70 -1.12 -15.48
CA TYR A 28 -9.35 -1.23 -14.06
C TYR A 28 -9.50 -2.66 -13.58
N ILE A 29 -8.51 -3.13 -12.84
CA ILE A 29 -8.55 -4.41 -12.12
C ILE A 29 -8.33 -4.10 -10.65
N LEU A 30 -9.33 -4.38 -9.83
CA LEU A 30 -9.26 -4.18 -8.38
C LEU A 30 -8.91 -5.49 -7.69
N LEU A 31 -7.81 -5.49 -6.95
CA LEU A 31 -7.42 -6.61 -6.09
C LEU A 31 -7.90 -6.31 -4.66
N ASP A 32 -8.94 -6.99 -4.23
CA ASP A 32 -9.38 -6.93 -2.83
C ASP A 32 -8.49 -7.83 -1.98
N LEU A 33 -7.63 -7.19 -1.20
CA LEU A 33 -6.68 -7.88 -0.33
C LEU A 33 -7.24 -7.94 1.08
N GLY A 34 -7.30 -9.14 1.65
CA GLY A 34 -7.74 -9.33 3.04
C GLY A 34 -6.95 -8.50 4.05
N ALA A 35 -7.57 -8.17 5.16
CA ALA A 35 -6.91 -7.49 6.27
C ALA A 35 -5.73 -8.32 6.81
N GLY A 36 -4.63 -7.66 7.11
CA GLY A 36 -3.48 -8.29 7.75
C GLY A 36 -2.16 -8.04 7.03
N THR A 37 -1.08 -8.50 7.68
CA THR A 37 0.31 -8.31 7.25
C THR A 37 0.94 -9.59 6.70
N SER A 38 0.12 -10.49 6.15
CA SER A 38 0.66 -11.72 5.53
C SER A 38 1.59 -11.36 4.36
N PHE A 39 2.63 -12.16 4.16
CA PHE A 39 3.58 -11.92 3.06
C PHE A 39 2.87 -11.86 1.69
N ASN A 40 1.83 -12.68 1.49
CA ASN A 40 1.07 -12.67 0.24
C ASN A 40 0.31 -11.35 0.05
N THR A 41 -0.40 -10.89 1.08
CA THR A 41 -1.14 -9.62 1.06
C THR A 41 -0.20 -8.47 0.68
N ILE A 42 0.96 -8.38 1.35
CA ILE A 42 1.93 -7.32 1.11
C ILE A 42 2.57 -7.46 -0.27
N ASP A 43 2.90 -8.66 -0.73
CA ASP A 43 3.49 -8.87 -2.06
C ASP A 43 2.51 -8.48 -3.17
N PHE A 44 1.23 -8.86 -3.08
CA PHE A 44 0.21 -8.42 -4.04
C PHE A 44 -0.03 -6.91 -3.99
N PHE A 45 0.01 -6.31 -2.81
CA PHE A 45 -0.10 -4.86 -2.64
C PHE A 45 1.05 -4.12 -3.33
N LEU A 46 2.28 -4.62 -3.19
CA LEU A 46 3.49 -4.00 -3.77
C LEU A 46 3.61 -4.14 -5.29
N ILE A 47 2.84 -5.01 -5.90
CA ILE A 47 2.86 -5.26 -7.35
C ILE A 47 1.77 -4.43 -8.06
N SER A 48 0.77 -3.96 -7.32
CA SER A 48 -0.26 -3.09 -7.89
C SER A 48 0.35 -1.76 -8.35
N ASN A 49 -0.17 -1.21 -9.45
CA ASN A 49 0.25 0.11 -9.94
C ASN A 49 -0.17 1.23 -8.98
N MET A 50 -1.21 0.98 -8.17
CA MET A 50 -1.72 1.91 -7.18
C MET A 50 -2.14 1.15 -5.92
N GLY A 51 -1.41 1.32 -4.84
CA GLY A 51 -1.75 0.77 -3.53
C GLY A 51 -2.69 1.73 -2.78
N ILE A 52 -3.87 1.23 -2.38
CA ILE A 52 -4.84 2.00 -1.60
C ILE A 52 -4.98 1.38 -0.21
N PHE A 53 -4.61 2.12 0.80
CA PHE A 53 -4.88 1.77 2.18
C PHE A 53 -6.26 2.30 2.59
N VAL A 54 -7.07 1.43 3.17
CA VAL A 54 -8.39 1.80 3.70
C VAL A 54 -8.39 1.62 5.22
N THR A 55 -8.79 2.66 5.94
CA THR A 55 -8.86 2.63 7.40
C THR A 55 -10.08 3.39 7.91
N MET A 56 -10.30 3.39 9.21
CA MET A 56 -11.38 4.11 9.89
C MET A 56 -10.80 5.17 10.83
N PRO A 57 -11.59 6.23 11.19
CA PRO A 57 -11.13 7.31 12.08
C PRO A 57 -11.14 6.90 13.57
N GLU A 58 -10.67 5.69 13.85
CA GLU A 58 -10.57 5.14 15.20
C GLU A 58 -9.08 4.99 15.60
N PRO A 59 -8.74 5.23 16.87
CA PRO A 59 -7.33 5.16 17.32
C PRO A 59 -6.66 3.83 17.01
N THR A 60 -7.35 2.71 17.25
CA THR A 60 -6.85 1.36 16.98
C THR A 60 -6.66 1.09 15.49
N ALA A 61 -7.59 1.56 14.65
CA ALA A 61 -7.48 1.45 13.20
C ALA A 61 -6.33 2.30 12.65
N THR A 62 -6.12 3.50 13.20
CA THR A 62 -4.99 4.37 12.88
C THR A 62 -3.65 3.74 13.24
N GLU A 63 -3.53 3.10 14.39
CA GLU A 63 -2.32 2.37 14.76
C GLU A 63 -2.08 1.16 13.83
N ASN A 64 -3.11 0.40 13.54
CA ASN A 64 -3.01 -0.77 12.67
C ASN A 64 -2.60 -0.38 11.24
N ILE A 65 -3.13 0.71 10.69
CA ILE A 65 -2.76 1.16 9.35
C ILE A 65 -1.30 1.63 9.30
N TYR A 66 -0.81 2.32 10.34
CA TYR A 66 0.60 2.70 10.43
C TYR A 66 1.51 1.46 10.45
N ARG A 67 1.16 0.44 11.23
CA ARG A 67 1.89 -0.84 11.28
C ARG A 67 1.90 -1.55 9.92
N LEU A 68 0.76 -1.54 9.21
CA LEU A 68 0.66 -2.14 7.89
C LEU A 68 1.54 -1.41 6.87
N ILE A 69 1.47 -0.07 6.82
CA ILE A 69 2.29 0.74 5.90
C ILE A 69 3.78 0.51 6.18
N ARG A 70 4.17 0.48 7.45
CA ARG A 70 5.54 0.15 7.85
C ARG A 70 5.94 -1.24 7.36
N SER A 71 5.07 -2.23 7.48
CA SER A 71 5.35 -3.61 7.00
C SER A 71 5.52 -3.67 5.49
N VAL A 72 4.72 -2.90 4.73
CA VAL A 72 4.85 -2.74 3.27
C VAL A 72 6.20 -2.12 2.91
N TYR A 73 6.58 -1.05 3.61
CA TYR A 73 7.87 -0.38 3.44
C TYR A 73 9.06 -1.32 3.67
N PHE A 74 9.05 -2.03 4.81
CA PHE A 74 10.08 -3.04 5.12
C PHE A 74 10.16 -4.16 4.07
N ARG A 75 9.00 -4.61 3.60
CA ARG A 75 8.96 -5.66 2.58
C ARG A 75 9.59 -5.19 1.28
N LYS A 76 9.33 -3.95 0.88
CA LYS A 76 9.94 -3.35 -0.31
C LYS A 76 11.45 -3.23 -0.18
N ILE A 77 11.96 -2.72 0.95
CA ILE A 77 13.39 -2.67 1.20
C ILE A 77 14.01 -4.05 1.06
N ARG A 78 13.43 -5.07 1.69
CA ARG A 78 13.93 -6.45 1.57
C ARG A 78 13.92 -6.97 0.13
N GLN A 79 12.90 -6.64 -0.65
CA GLN A 79 12.85 -7.01 -2.06
C GLN A 79 13.99 -6.34 -2.84
N LEU A 80 14.22 -5.04 -2.65
CA LEU A 80 15.30 -4.30 -3.29
C LEU A 80 16.68 -4.84 -2.89
N LEU A 81 16.90 -5.13 -1.61
CA LEU A 81 18.15 -5.68 -1.10
C LEU A 81 18.42 -7.12 -1.56
N ASN A 82 17.40 -7.88 -1.92
CA ASN A 82 17.56 -9.22 -2.48
C ASN A 82 17.99 -9.23 -3.96
N VAL A 83 17.97 -8.10 -4.65
CA VAL A 83 18.55 -7.97 -5.99
C VAL A 83 20.06 -8.16 -5.91
N HIS A 84 20.67 -8.83 -6.90
CA HIS A 84 22.08 -9.26 -6.89
C HIS A 84 23.07 -8.16 -6.52
N HIS A 85 22.79 -6.92 -6.91
CA HIS A 85 23.70 -5.78 -6.67
C HIS A 85 23.75 -5.31 -5.20
N PHE A 86 22.74 -5.64 -4.37
CA PHE A 86 22.66 -5.21 -2.98
C PHE A 86 22.93 -6.31 -1.95
N ARG A 87 22.95 -7.58 -2.35
CA ARG A 87 23.10 -8.72 -1.41
C ARG A 87 24.37 -8.69 -0.59
N SER A 88 25.49 -8.30 -1.18
CA SER A 88 26.77 -8.21 -0.47
C SER A 88 26.75 -7.11 0.57
N LEU A 89 26.23 -5.94 0.20
CA LEU A 89 26.10 -4.78 1.09
C LEU A 89 25.12 -5.03 2.23
N ALA A 90 23.99 -5.68 1.96
CA ALA A 90 23.03 -6.04 2.99
C ALA A 90 23.66 -6.95 4.05
N ARG A 91 24.44 -7.95 3.64
CA ARG A 91 25.18 -8.84 4.55
C ARG A 91 26.22 -8.10 5.37
N GLU A 92 26.96 -7.18 4.74
CA GLU A 92 27.96 -6.38 5.43
C GLU A 92 27.32 -5.41 6.43
N ALA A 93 26.20 -4.77 6.07
CA ALA A 93 25.43 -3.91 6.95
C ALA A 93 24.87 -4.68 8.16
N GLU A 94 24.36 -5.90 7.93
CA GLU A 94 23.88 -6.79 9.00
C GLU A 94 25.02 -7.22 9.95
N GLN A 95 26.22 -7.43 9.45
CA GLN A 95 27.38 -7.80 10.27
C GLN A 95 27.90 -6.64 11.12
N ARG A 96 27.84 -5.40 10.61
CA ARG A 96 28.28 -4.21 11.36
C ARG A 96 27.34 -3.83 12.51
N ASN A 97 26.02 -4.10 12.39
CA ASN A 97 24.98 -3.67 13.35
C ASN A 97 23.97 -4.78 13.66
N SER A 98 24.40 -5.82 14.28
CA SER A 98 23.85 -7.18 14.32
C SER A 98 22.39 -7.41 14.79
N LYS A 99 21.63 -6.43 15.28
CA LYS A 99 20.19 -6.59 15.61
C LYS A 99 19.33 -5.36 15.32
N ALA A 100 19.89 -4.17 15.32
CA ALA A 100 19.13 -2.93 15.15
C ALA A 100 18.79 -2.66 13.66
N THR A 101 19.68 -3.04 12.74
CA THR A 101 19.53 -2.85 11.29
C THR A 101 18.37 -3.66 10.69
N VAL A 102 18.12 -4.85 11.20
CA VAL A 102 17.02 -5.71 10.70
C VAL A 102 15.63 -5.17 11.08
N THR A 103 15.55 -4.38 12.14
CA THR A 103 14.29 -3.85 12.68
C THR A 103 14.05 -2.37 12.35
N ASN A 104 15.08 -1.62 11.94
CA ASN A 104 14.97 -0.20 11.61
C ASN A 104 15.47 0.06 10.17
N PRO A 105 14.57 0.38 9.22
CA PRO A 105 14.92 0.62 7.82
C PRO A 105 15.80 1.84 7.63
N ASP A 106 15.59 2.91 8.40
CA ASP A 106 16.36 4.14 8.26
C ASP A 106 17.82 3.91 8.64
N LEU A 107 18.06 3.10 9.67
CA LEU A 107 19.41 2.70 10.04
C LEU A 107 20.06 1.83 8.97
N LEU A 108 19.29 0.93 8.34
CA LEU A 108 19.80 0.10 7.26
C LEU A 108 20.17 0.94 6.03
N LEU A 109 19.32 1.89 5.65
CA LEU A 109 19.59 2.83 4.56
C LEU A 109 20.83 3.66 4.84
N HIS A 110 20.97 4.19 6.05
CA HIS A 110 22.14 4.97 6.48
C HIS A 110 23.43 4.15 6.36
N VAL A 111 23.45 2.92 6.87
CA VAL A 111 24.62 2.04 6.80
C VAL A 111 24.97 1.67 5.35
N ILE A 112 23.97 1.43 4.50
CA ILE A 112 24.22 1.16 3.08
C ILE A 112 24.78 2.41 2.39
N SER A 113 24.29 3.59 2.69
CA SER A 113 24.79 4.86 2.13
C SER A 113 26.21 5.19 2.59
N GLU A 114 26.59 4.77 3.79
CA GLU A 114 27.99 4.88 4.29
C GLU A 114 28.93 3.88 3.59
N LEU A 115 28.46 2.67 3.29
CA LEU A 115 29.26 1.63 2.65
C LEU A 115 29.45 1.87 1.15
N ASP A 116 28.38 2.30 0.48
CA ASP A 116 28.35 2.57 -0.96
C ASP A 116 27.35 3.70 -1.25
N PRO A 117 27.81 4.96 -1.35
CA PRO A 117 26.97 6.13 -1.57
C PRO A 117 26.12 6.06 -2.84
N GLU A 118 26.63 5.45 -3.93
CA GLU A 118 25.87 5.31 -5.18
C GLU A 118 24.68 4.37 -4.99
N LYS A 119 24.90 3.22 -4.37
CA LYS A 119 23.83 2.26 -4.09
C LYS A 119 22.88 2.77 -3.03
N GLY A 120 23.37 3.50 -2.04
CA GLY A 120 22.53 4.22 -1.08
C GLY A 120 21.54 5.14 -1.79
N LYS A 121 22.03 5.97 -2.70
CA LYS A 121 21.22 6.88 -3.50
C LYS A 121 20.21 6.14 -4.40
N MET A 122 20.60 5.07 -5.08
CA MET A 122 19.70 4.25 -5.88
C MET A 122 18.56 3.64 -5.04
N LEU A 123 18.88 3.22 -3.82
CA LEU A 123 17.89 2.66 -2.90
C LEU A 123 16.91 3.73 -2.41
N GLU A 124 17.41 4.91 -2.04
CA GLU A 124 16.59 6.07 -1.69
C GLU A 124 15.66 6.50 -2.84
N GLU A 125 16.19 6.60 -4.05
CA GLU A 125 15.39 6.93 -5.24
C GLU A 125 14.29 5.88 -5.49
N ALA A 126 14.61 4.59 -5.36
CA ALA A 126 13.64 3.51 -5.54
C ALA A 126 12.56 3.49 -4.46
N LEU A 127 12.88 3.92 -3.24
CA LEU A 127 11.91 4.04 -2.14
C LEU A 127 11.07 5.32 -2.28
N SER A 128 11.68 6.43 -2.64
CA SER A 128 11.00 7.72 -2.85
C SER A 128 10.05 7.70 -4.05
N ALA A 129 10.26 6.78 -5.00
CA ALA A 129 9.35 6.54 -6.11
C ALA A 129 8.07 5.79 -5.70
N MET A 130 8.00 5.28 -4.45
CA MET A 130 6.80 4.61 -3.95
C MET A 130 5.73 5.63 -3.58
N GLU A 131 4.59 5.51 -4.21
CA GLU A 131 3.41 6.35 -3.93
C GLU A 131 2.24 5.47 -3.52
N PHE A 132 1.56 5.84 -2.47
CA PHE A 132 0.38 5.14 -1.99
C PHE A 132 -0.76 6.11 -1.73
N SER A 133 -1.95 5.59 -1.66
CA SER A 133 -3.15 6.35 -1.36
C SER A 133 -3.77 5.89 -0.04
N LEU A 134 -4.37 6.82 0.68
CA LEU A 134 -5.12 6.56 1.91
C LEU A 134 -6.56 7.00 1.73
N LEU A 135 -7.50 6.12 2.06
CA LEU A 135 -8.93 6.39 2.11
C LEU A 135 -9.42 6.18 3.54
N MET A 136 -10.12 7.18 4.09
CA MET A 136 -10.76 7.08 5.39
C MET A 136 -12.21 6.66 5.21
N ASN A 137 -12.55 5.44 5.64
CA ASN A 137 -13.89 4.89 5.52
C ASN A 137 -14.70 5.07 6.82
N GLN A 138 -16.01 4.98 6.73
CA GLN A 138 -16.95 5.04 7.86
C GLN A 138 -16.82 6.32 8.72
N HIS A 139 -16.47 7.43 8.08
CA HIS A 139 -16.29 8.71 8.74
C HIS A 139 -17.64 9.27 9.25
N ARG A 140 -17.74 9.54 10.53
CA ARG A 140 -18.93 10.11 11.19
C ARG A 140 -18.79 11.61 11.39
N ARG A 141 -19.90 12.32 11.64
CA ARG A 141 -19.92 13.79 11.80
C ARG A 141 -19.04 14.29 12.95
N GLN A 142 -18.92 13.48 14.04
CA GLN A 142 -18.12 13.81 15.21
C GLN A 142 -16.61 13.56 15.01
N ASP A 143 -16.22 12.83 13.97
CA ASP A 143 -14.84 12.48 13.74
C ASP A 143 -14.05 13.67 13.17
N ASN A 144 -12.77 13.72 13.48
CA ASN A 144 -11.90 14.76 12.94
C ASN A 144 -11.67 14.53 11.43
N SER A 145 -12.20 15.43 10.61
CA SER A 145 -12.10 15.33 9.15
C SER A 145 -10.66 15.38 8.59
N LYS A 146 -9.70 15.88 9.38
CA LYS A 146 -8.29 16.03 8.99
C LYS A 146 -7.41 14.86 9.40
N ILE A 147 -7.97 13.82 10.05
CA ILE A 147 -7.16 12.71 10.56
C ILE A 147 -6.42 11.96 9.43
N GLY A 148 -7.05 11.79 8.26
CA GLY A 148 -6.41 11.16 7.11
C GLY A 148 -5.22 11.96 6.58
N GLU A 149 -5.35 13.28 6.46
CA GLU A 149 -4.25 14.17 6.06
C GLU A 149 -3.11 14.15 7.09
N PHE A 150 -3.46 14.08 8.37
CA PHE A 150 -2.49 14.00 9.45
C PHE A 150 -1.69 12.69 9.40
N ILE A 151 -2.37 11.55 9.15
CA ILE A 151 -1.72 10.24 8.96
C ILE A 151 -0.76 10.30 7.77
N CYS A 152 -1.18 10.83 6.62
CA CYS A 152 -0.32 10.97 5.44
C CYS A 152 0.96 11.74 5.79
N ARG A 153 0.84 12.89 6.46
CA ARG A 153 2.01 13.69 6.88
C ARG A 153 2.94 12.96 7.84
N ILE A 154 2.40 12.18 8.78
CA ILE A 154 3.24 11.36 9.67
C ILE A 154 4.02 10.33 8.87
N ILE A 155 3.38 9.65 7.91
CA ILE A 155 4.03 8.64 7.06
C ILE A 155 5.12 9.29 6.21
N GLU A 156 4.83 10.43 5.59
CA GLU A 156 5.81 11.18 4.78
C GLU A 156 7.02 11.60 5.61
N ASN A 157 6.80 12.10 6.82
CA ASN A 157 7.88 12.57 7.70
C ASN A 157 8.72 11.44 8.29
N HIS A 158 8.12 10.27 8.57
CA HIS A 158 8.82 9.17 9.24
C HIS A 158 9.37 8.10 8.32
N LEU A 159 8.76 7.90 7.16
CA LEU A 159 9.13 6.85 6.22
C LEU A 159 9.55 7.40 4.85
N SER A 160 9.53 8.72 4.65
CA SER A 160 9.80 9.38 3.36
C SER A 160 8.97 8.80 2.20
N LEU A 161 7.79 8.24 2.51
CA LEU A 161 6.86 7.69 1.55
C LEU A 161 5.85 8.74 1.11
N LYS A 162 5.65 8.89 -0.19
CA LYS A 162 4.64 9.78 -0.72
C LYS A 162 3.24 9.19 -0.53
N MET A 163 2.39 9.91 0.18
CA MET A 163 1.04 9.46 0.55
C MET A 163 -0.02 10.44 0.05
N HIS A 164 -0.98 9.94 -0.73
CA HIS A 164 -2.09 10.73 -1.23
C HIS A 164 -3.36 10.47 -0.43
N PHE A 165 -3.86 11.46 0.28
CA PHE A 165 -5.15 11.35 0.94
C PHE A 165 -6.28 11.48 -0.09
N LEU A 166 -6.99 10.38 -0.37
CA LEU A 166 -8.11 10.37 -1.33
C LEU A 166 -9.34 11.10 -0.79
N GLY A 167 -9.65 10.91 0.48
CA GLY A 167 -10.78 11.55 1.13
C GLY A 167 -11.41 10.73 2.25
N ASN A 168 -12.44 11.31 2.85
CA ASN A 168 -13.30 10.66 3.83
C ASN A 168 -14.56 10.16 3.13
N VAL A 169 -14.92 8.89 3.37
CA VAL A 169 -16.18 8.27 2.95
C VAL A 169 -17.08 8.20 4.17
N ALA A 170 -18.23 8.88 4.11
CA ALA A 170 -19.15 8.96 5.23
C ALA A 170 -19.71 7.58 5.61
N PHE A 171 -19.95 7.40 6.90
CA PHE A 171 -20.71 6.25 7.40
C PHE A 171 -22.18 6.36 6.93
N ASP A 172 -22.72 5.25 6.39
CA ASP A 172 -24.09 5.18 5.92
C ASP A 172 -24.68 3.80 6.26
N GLU A 173 -25.76 3.80 7.02
CA GLU A 173 -26.45 2.57 7.43
C GLU A 173 -27.05 1.77 6.26
N HIS A 174 -27.39 2.46 5.15
CA HIS A 174 -27.90 1.81 3.95
C HIS A 174 -26.86 0.90 3.25
N VAL A 175 -25.58 1.02 3.58
CA VAL A 175 -24.54 0.08 3.09
C VAL A 175 -24.86 -1.33 3.55
N HIS A 176 -25.25 -1.51 4.82
CA HIS A 176 -25.67 -2.82 5.34
C HIS A 176 -26.87 -3.38 4.57
N ARG A 177 -27.84 -2.54 4.27
CA ARG A 177 -29.00 -2.93 3.45
C ARG A 177 -28.58 -3.40 2.05
N ALA A 178 -27.70 -2.67 1.40
CA ALA A 178 -27.16 -3.03 0.07
C ALA A 178 -26.51 -4.42 0.08
N ILE A 179 -25.72 -4.72 1.13
CA ILE A 179 -25.09 -6.03 1.32
C ILE A 179 -26.15 -7.13 1.47
N CYS A 180 -27.15 -6.92 2.31
CA CYS A 180 -28.26 -7.89 2.53
C CYS A 180 -29.05 -8.14 1.24
N GLU A 181 -29.29 -7.10 0.44
CA GLU A 181 -29.99 -7.19 -0.83
C GLU A 181 -29.10 -7.69 -1.98
N LYS A 182 -27.78 -7.89 -1.74
CA LYS A 182 -26.78 -8.27 -2.75
C LYS A 182 -26.79 -7.34 -3.96
N ARG A 183 -26.96 -6.05 -3.73
CA ARG A 183 -26.98 -5.01 -4.77
C ARG A 183 -25.88 -3.99 -4.53
N PRO A 184 -25.28 -3.43 -5.59
CA PRO A 184 -24.32 -2.35 -5.43
C PRO A 184 -24.92 -1.15 -4.68
N PHE A 185 -24.21 -0.64 -3.68
CA PHE A 185 -24.68 0.50 -2.89
C PHE A 185 -24.93 1.75 -3.75
N LEU A 186 -24.08 1.97 -4.75
CA LEU A 186 -24.18 3.12 -5.66
C LEU A 186 -25.47 3.10 -6.49
N ASP A 187 -26.05 1.90 -6.74
CA ASP A 187 -27.32 1.76 -7.45
C ASP A 187 -28.53 2.02 -6.53
N LEU A 188 -28.41 1.61 -5.27
CA LEU A 188 -29.48 1.79 -4.28
C LEU A 188 -29.56 3.23 -3.76
N SER A 189 -28.43 3.89 -3.57
CA SER A 189 -28.33 5.20 -2.96
C SER A 189 -27.38 6.14 -3.73
N PRO A 190 -27.64 6.41 -5.03
CA PRO A 190 -26.70 7.11 -5.93
C PRO A 190 -26.41 8.56 -5.52
N HIS A 191 -27.29 9.19 -4.77
CA HIS A 191 -27.21 10.58 -4.32
C HIS A 191 -26.88 10.73 -2.84
N SER A 192 -26.63 9.64 -2.13
CA SER A 192 -26.21 9.71 -0.73
C SER A 192 -24.85 10.40 -0.61
N LYS A 193 -24.57 10.96 0.57
CA LYS A 193 -23.24 11.55 0.84
C LYS A 193 -22.12 10.54 0.60
N THR A 194 -22.29 9.31 1.06
CA THR A 194 -21.34 8.21 0.87
C THR A 194 -21.05 7.91 -0.60
N SER A 195 -22.09 7.90 -1.45
CA SER A 195 -21.93 7.73 -2.90
C SER A 195 -21.20 8.88 -3.56
N LEU A 196 -21.47 10.12 -3.12
CA LEU A 196 -20.77 11.30 -3.61
C LEU A 196 -19.30 11.32 -3.17
N ASP A 197 -19.02 10.94 -1.91
CA ASP A 197 -17.67 10.81 -1.37
C ASP A 197 -16.87 9.76 -2.16
N LEU A 198 -17.44 8.57 -2.41
CA LEU A 198 -16.80 7.52 -3.22
C LEU A 198 -16.48 8.00 -4.64
N LYS A 199 -17.42 8.68 -5.30
CA LYS A 199 -17.19 9.26 -6.63
C LYS A 199 -16.09 10.31 -6.63
N SER A 200 -16.01 11.13 -5.56
CA SER A 200 -14.95 12.13 -5.39
C SER A 200 -13.58 11.47 -5.20
N CYS A 201 -13.50 10.45 -4.34
CA CYS A 201 -12.27 9.67 -4.13
C CYS A 201 -11.80 9.01 -5.43
N PHE A 202 -12.72 8.43 -6.21
CA PHE A 202 -12.41 7.82 -7.50
C PHE A 202 -11.85 8.84 -8.51
N LYS A 203 -12.47 10.01 -8.63
CA LYS A 203 -11.96 11.09 -9.51
C LYS A 203 -10.54 11.53 -9.12
N LYS A 204 -10.29 11.65 -7.82
CA LYS A 204 -8.95 12.00 -7.32
C LYS A 204 -7.94 10.91 -7.63
N MET A 205 -8.33 9.66 -7.46
CA MET A 205 -7.51 8.50 -7.84
C MET A 205 -7.15 8.51 -9.33
N GLN A 206 -8.12 8.78 -10.23
CA GLN A 206 -7.88 8.90 -11.66
C GLN A 206 -6.87 10.01 -11.98
N SER A 207 -7.02 11.19 -11.37
CA SER A 207 -6.07 12.29 -11.61
C SER A 207 -4.65 11.96 -11.16
N LEU A 208 -4.46 11.12 -10.15
CA LEU A 208 -3.15 10.63 -9.72
C LEU A 208 -2.56 9.64 -10.73
N SER A 209 -3.38 8.74 -11.30
CA SER A 209 -2.91 7.78 -12.31
C SER A 209 -2.47 8.46 -13.60
N ASP A 210 -3.14 9.53 -14.01
CA ASP A 210 -2.79 10.29 -15.22
C ASP A 210 -1.46 11.07 -15.07
N THR A 211 -1.11 11.43 -13.83
CA THR A 211 0.16 12.14 -13.54
C THR A 211 1.35 11.21 -13.31
N SER A 212 1.10 9.97 -12.89
CA SER A 212 2.11 8.94 -12.71
C SER A 212 2.28 8.14 -14.00
N SER A 213 2.90 8.73 -15.01
CA SER A 213 3.45 7.97 -16.15
C SER A 213 4.66 7.15 -15.67
N VAL A 214 4.38 6.14 -14.86
CA VAL A 214 5.38 5.13 -14.50
C VAL A 214 5.54 4.23 -15.72
N PRO A 215 6.75 4.12 -16.31
CA PRO A 215 6.99 3.18 -17.38
C PRO A 215 6.62 1.78 -16.86
N SER A 216 5.80 1.08 -17.62
CA SER A 216 5.49 -0.34 -17.40
C SER A 216 6.80 -1.07 -17.11
N VAL A 217 6.96 -1.58 -15.89
CA VAL A 217 8.11 -2.42 -15.54
C VAL A 217 8.05 -3.64 -16.45
N THR A 218 8.85 -3.59 -17.51
CA THR A 218 9.12 -4.76 -18.32
C THR A 218 9.91 -5.71 -17.43
N MET A 219 9.22 -6.70 -16.88
CA MET A 219 9.88 -7.78 -16.15
C MET A 219 10.66 -8.62 -17.16
N ALA A 220 11.97 -8.47 -17.13
CA ALA A 220 12.92 -9.38 -17.78
C ALA A 220 13.15 -10.61 -16.91
#